data_2e5b5b2bb84de1780afb73665a761e37
#
_entry.id   2e5b5b2bb84de1780afb73665a761e37
#
_cell.length_a   1.000
_cell.length_b   1.000
_cell.length_c   1.000
_cell.angle_alpha   90.00
_cell.angle_beta   90.00
_cell.angle_gamma   90.00
#
_symmetry.space_group_name_H-M   'P 1'
#
loop_
_entity.id
_entity.type
_entity.pdbx_description
1 polymer ?
#
loop_
_entity_poly.entity_id
_entity_poly.type
_entity_poly.pdbx_seq_one_letter_code
_entity_poly.pdbx_strand_id
1 'polypeptide(L)'
;MNTKFTLTILAIISLLLVCTAPLAGQAQGDIVGRISSAERPAIAVADMRGAGDAQRNMDTFNSTLWDELSNAGILKMVAKSVYPLDLPQRPQDFKPPAVPANARRGQPPVRMGPWLTDWSGPPVSANYLAFGYTAAQDGRLVLYGWLFNTGQQDVTTAQVIGKLYFGSLDADGAKKVARDFAADILQQFGAKSLAGTKIYFVSDRSGAKEIWSMDYDGSHQQRLTQYNSTSSMPAVSPDGKMFAFTTYAGGNPQIRVHSVETGRRLPFYNPVSSVVETPEFMPDGKQMLFATAVNGWVQICAAGTDGSNFRRISNVRAIEVSPKVNPKTASDMLFISGRGGRQQLWHMNLDGTDMQQFTTGEGDVANPAWSPSGQQIAFAWTRGYEPGNFNIFVMDVATRKPVQLTQGSGRNENPWWAPDGVHLVFTSKRGASTQIYTMLSDGSNVQQLTTQGNNIQPVWANGVN
;
A
#
# COMPACT_ATOMS: atom_id res chain seq x y z
N MET A 1 90.61 -13.08 8.50
CA MET A 1 90.13 -14.43 8.89
C MET A 1 88.64 -14.35 9.03
N ASN A 2 87.94 -14.68 8.00
CA ASN A 2 86.98 -15.80 7.83
C ASN A 2 85.82 -15.74 8.78
N THR A 3 84.57 -15.79 8.41
CA THR A 3 83.88 -16.64 7.45
C THR A 3 82.50 -16.08 7.12
N LYS A 4 82.11 -16.23 5.86
CA LYS A 4 80.78 -15.95 5.31
C LYS A 4 79.79 -16.96 5.82
N PHE A 5 78.55 -16.48 6.21
CA PHE A 5 77.41 -17.33 6.25
C PHE A 5 76.31 -16.70 5.39
N THR A 6 76.05 -17.39 4.31
CA THR A 6 74.98 -17.12 3.34
C THR A 6 73.71 -17.74 3.87
N LEU A 7 72.67 -16.94 4.18
CA LEU A 7 71.32 -17.45 4.49
C LEU A 7 70.41 -17.20 3.29
N THR A 8 70.02 -18.26 2.65
CA THR A 8 69.03 -18.28 1.55
C THR A 8 67.64 -18.19 2.16
N ILE A 9 66.97 -17.06 1.95
CA ILE A 9 65.55 -16.92 2.30
C ILE A 9 64.70 -17.35 1.11
N LEU A 10 64.00 -18.47 1.27
CA LEU A 10 62.97 -18.95 0.35
C LEU A 10 61.71 -18.08 0.59
N ALA A 11 61.37 -17.22 -0.37
CA ALA A 11 60.12 -16.48 -0.40
C ALA A 11 59.00 -17.38 -0.90
N ILE A 12 58.10 -17.81 0.01
CA ILE A 12 56.84 -18.45 -0.34
C ILE A 12 55.85 -17.31 -0.61
N ILE A 13 55.57 -17.05 -1.88
CA ILE A 13 54.49 -16.17 -2.32
C ILE A 13 53.18 -16.96 -2.19
N SER A 14 52.47 -16.76 -1.09
CA SER A 14 51.06 -17.19 -0.97
C SER A 14 50.18 -16.23 -1.76
N LEU A 15 49.74 -16.69 -2.93
CA LEU A 15 48.76 -15.99 -3.75
C LEU A 15 47.37 -16.02 -3.01
N LEU A 16 47.07 -15.00 -2.25
CA LEU A 16 45.73 -14.78 -1.71
C LEU A 16 44.85 -14.30 -2.88
N LEU A 17 44.10 -15.24 -3.47
CA LEU A 17 42.96 -14.93 -4.33
C LEU A 17 41.90 -14.31 -3.46
N VAL A 18 41.82 -12.97 -3.40
CA VAL A 18 40.67 -12.26 -2.85
C VAL A 18 39.54 -12.41 -3.85
N CYS A 19 38.67 -13.40 -3.62
CA CYS A 19 37.38 -13.46 -4.29
C CYS A 19 36.56 -12.26 -3.79
N THR A 20 36.56 -11.18 -4.55
CA THR A 20 35.58 -10.12 -4.42
C THR A 20 34.24 -10.64 -4.94
N ALA A 21 33.50 -11.32 -4.09
CA ALA A 21 32.07 -11.54 -4.33
C ALA A 21 31.38 -10.16 -4.29
N PRO A 22 30.53 -9.85 -5.26
CA PRO A 22 29.77 -8.60 -5.21
C PRO A 22 28.83 -8.65 -4.00
N LEU A 23 28.99 -7.70 -3.09
CA LEU A 23 28.04 -7.40 -2.01
C LEU A 23 26.77 -6.77 -2.60
N ALA A 24 26.07 -7.53 -3.42
CA ALA A 24 24.72 -7.18 -3.86
C ALA A 24 23.81 -8.35 -3.51
N GLY A 25 23.02 -8.22 -2.46
CA GLY A 25 21.96 -9.17 -2.20
C GLY A 25 21.61 -9.53 -0.76
N GLN A 26 22.12 -8.85 0.27
CA GLN A 26 21.78 -9.21 1.65
C GLN A 26 20.88 -8.21 2.39
N ALA A 27 20.52 -7.06 1.81
CA ALA A 27 19.71 -6.06 2.49
C ALA A 27 18.20 -6.16 2.22
N GLN A 28 17.76 -6.97 1.26
CA GLN A 28 16.34 -7.10 0.91
C GLN A 28 15.55 -8.11 1.75
N GLY A 29 16.25 -8.99 2.50
CA GLY A 29 15.60 -10.09 3.22
C GLY A 29 14.85 -9.71 4.51
N ASP A 30 15.26 -8.66 5.21
CA ASP A 30 14.85 -8.45 6.60
C ASP A 30 13.54 -7.66 6.79
N ILE A 31 13.13 -6.83 5.83
CA ILE A 31 11.86 -6.09 5.91
C ILE A 31 10.70 -6.89 5.34
N VAL A 32 10.98 -7.72 4.37
CA VAL A 32 10.04 -8.65 3.73
C VAL A 32 9.70 -9.84 4.64
N GLY A 33 10.30 -9.92 5.81
CA GLY A 33 10.27 -11.09 6.71
C GLY A 33 8.91 -11.54 7.23
N ARG A 34 7.81 -10.85 6.90
CA ARG A 34 6.45 -11.37 7.14
C ARG A 34 5.70 -11.78 5.87
N ILE A 35 6.15 -11.37 4.69
CA ILE A 35 5.50 -11.72 3.43
C ILE A 35 6.35 -12.69 2.61
N SER A 36 7.68 -12.71 2.78
CA SER A 36 8.60 -13.46 1.93
C SER A 36 9.03 -14.82 2.47
N SER A 37 8.85 -15.11 3.75
CA SER A 37 9.22 -16.42 4.32
C SER A 37 8.08 -17.44 4.36
N ALA A 38 6.83 -17.00 4.25
CA ALA A 38 5.70 -17.89 4.03
C ALA A 38 5.49 -18.01 2.51
N GLU A 39 5.54 -19.22 1.99
CA GLU A 39 5.18 -19.51 0.61
C GLU A 39 3.76 -18.97 0.38
N ARG A 40 3.63 -17.95 -0.51
CA ARG A 40 2.32 -17.34 -0.81
C ARG A 40 1.38 -18.44 -1.29
N PRO A 41 0.16 -18.60 -0.71
CA PRO A 41 -0.75 -19.62 -1.14
C PRO A 41 -1.09 -19.44 -2.62
N ALA A 42 -0.97 -20.52 -3.39
CA ALA A 42 -1.29 -20.54 -4.79
C ALA A 42 -2.81 -20.61 -4.99
N ILE A 43 -3.36 -19.66 -5.76
CA ILE A 43 -4.80 -19.61 -6.07
C ILE A 43 -5.04 -19.70 -7.56
N ALA A 44 -5.96 -20.58 -7.95
CA ALA A 44 -6.55 -20.64 -9.27
C ALA A 44 -7.88 -19.83 -9.24
N VAL A 45 -8.11 -19.02 -10.24
CA VAL A 45 -9.34 -18.20 -10.38
C VAL A 45 -9.94 -18.49 -11.73
N ALA A 46 -10.95 -19.36 -11.73
CA ALA A 46 -11.64 -19.76 -12.96
C ALA A 46 -12.49 -18.60 -13.50
N ASP A 47 -12.47 -18.41 -14.83
CA ASP A 47 -13.38 -17.42 -15.45
C ASP A 47 -14.82 -17.86 -15.26
N MET A 48 -15.60 -16.99 -14.66
CA MET A 48 -17.01 -17.24 -14.38
C MET A 48 -17.86 -16.91 -15.58
N ARG A 49 -18.92 -17.67 -15.77
CA ARG A 49 -19.89 -17.49 -16.86
C ARG A 49 -21.13 -16.79 -16.33
N GLY A 50 -21.76 -16.00 -17.18
CA GLY A 50 -23.02 -15.34 -16.89
C GLY A 50 -24.19 -16.06 -17.55
N ALA A 51 -25.31 -16.18 -16.83
CA ALA A 51 -26.57 -16.61 -17.39
C ALA A 51 -27.39 -15.43 -17.85
N GLY A 52 -27.95 -15.52 -19.08
CA GLY A 52 -28.79 -14.47 -19.68
C GLY A 52 -28.02 -13.12 -19.80
N ASP A 53 -28.66 -12.05 -19.39
CA ASP A 53 -28.14 -10.68 -19.51
C ASP A 53 -26.87 -10.45 -18.66
N ALA A 54 -26.58 -11.28 -17.67
CA ALA A 54 -25.36 -11.21 -16.87
C ALA A 54 -24.10 -11.46 -17.73
N GLN A 55 -24.21 -12.25 -18.82
CA GLN A 55 -23.05 -12.61 -19.66
C GLN A 55 -22.33 -11.38 -20.23
N ARG A 56 -23.04 -10.31 -20.52
CA ARG A 56 -22.47 -9.06 -21.10
C ARG A 56 -21.40 -8.40 -20.22
N ASN A 57 -21.45 -8.65 -18.93
CA ASN A 57 -20.57 -8.02 -17.93
C ASN A 57 -19.44 -8.93 -17.44
N MET A 58 -19.29 -10.15 -18.01
CA MET A 58 -18.35 -11.15 -17.49
C MET A 58 -16.88 -10.81 -17.75
N ASP A 59 -16.56 -10.16 -18.86
CA ASP A 59 -15.20 -9.71 -19.11
C ASP A 59 -14.76 -8.69 -18.04
N THR A 60 -15.64 -7.73 -17.73
CA THR A 60 -15.40 -6.76 -16.66
C THR A 60 -15.29 -7.43 -15.28
N PHE A 61 -16.20 -8.38 -14.99
CA PHE A 61 -16.16 -9.11 -13.72
C PHE A 61 -14.87 -9.92 -13.56
N ASN A 62 -14.54 -10.76 -14.54
CA ASN A 62 -13.39 -11.66 -14.46
C ASN A 62 -12.05 -10.92 -14.43
N SER A 63 -11.91 -9.84 -15.21
CA SER A 63 -10.72 -9.00 -15.15
C SER A 63 -10.60 -8.30 -13.81
N THR A 64 -11.69 -7.72 -13.29
CA THR A 64 -11.68 -7.07 -11.98
C THR A 64 -11.31 -8.04 -10.85
N LEU A 65 -11.93 -9.23 -10.81
CA LEU A 65 -11.62 -10.24 -9.79
C LEU A 65 -10.15 -10.67 -9.83
N TRP A 66 -9.64 -10.91 -11.05
CA TRP A 66 -8.24 -11.27 -11.25
C TRP A 66 -7.29 -10.17 -10.77
N ASP A 67 -7.55 -8.93 -11.16
CA ASP A 67 -6.71 -7.78 -10.83
C ASP A 67 -6.70 -7.51 -9.31
N GLU A 68 -7.86 -7.56 -8.64
CA GLU A 68 -7.96 -7.40 -7.19
C GLU A 68 -7.10 -8.43 -6.43
N LEU A 69 -7.20 -9.71 -6.81
CA LEU A 69 -6.45 -10.79 -6.15
C LEU A 69 -4.95 -10.76 -6.51
N SER A 70 -4.62 -10.45 -7.76
CA SER A 70 -3.24 -10.34 -8.23
C SER A 70 -2.51 -9.17 -7.58
N ASN A 71 -3.17 -8.01 -7.51
CA ASN A 71 -2.60 -6.79 -6.95
C ASN A 71 -2.48 -6.82 -5.43
N ALA A 72 -3.22 -7.69 -4.74
CA ALA A 72 -3.16 -7.81 -3.27
C ALA A 72 -1.76 -8.20 -2.73
N GLY A 73 -0.90 -8.77 -3.56
CA GLY A 73 0.50 -9.07 -3.23
C GLY A 73 0.73 -10.19 -2.22
N ILE A 74 -0.34 -10.84 -1.72
CA ILE A 74 -0.29 -11.92 -0.72
C ILE A 74 -0.59 -13.30 -1.28
N LEU A 75 -1.04 -13.37 -2.53
CA LEU A 75 -1.39 -14.60 -3.24
C LEU A 75 -0.44 -14.85 -4.41
N LYS A 76 -0.22 -16.12 -4.74
CA LYS A 76 0.44 -16.54 -5.97
C LYS A 76 -0.65 -16.93 -6.97
N MET A 77 -0.87 -16.09 -7.97
CA MET A 77 -1.84 -16.37 -9.02
C MET A 77 -1.35 -17.50 -9.93
N VAL A 78 -2.14 -18.54 -10.11
CA VAL A 78 -1.83 -19.63 -11.03
C VAL A 78 -2.27 -19.21 -12.45
N ALA A 79 -1.39 -19.38 -13.42
CA ALA A 79 -1.67 -18.97 -14.81
C ALA A 79 -2.86 -19.75 -15.39
N LYS A 80 -3.83 -19.06 -16.00
CA LYS A 80 -5.03 -19.69 -16.58
C LYS A 80 -4.73 -20.70 -17.70
N SER A 81 -3.56 -20.58 -18.34
CA SER A 81 -3.13 -21.50 -19.42
C SER A 81 -2.90 -22.95 -18.99
N VAL A 82 -2.75 -23.18 -17.68
CA VAL A 82 -2.53 -24.53 -17.14
C VAL A 82 -3.81 -25.13 -16.53
N TYR A 83 -4.94 -24.44 -16.58
CA TYR A 83 -6.20 -24.92 -15.99
C TYR A 83 -6.77 -26.10 -16.80
N PRO A 84 -7.55 -26.98 -16.14
CA PRO A 84 -8.35 -27.98 -16.84
C PRO A 84 -9.33 -27.35 -17.84
N LEU A 85 -9.64 -28.06 -18.91
CA LEU A 85 -10.61 -27.59 -19.91
C LEU A 85 -12.03 -27.47 -19.33
N ASP A 86 -12.38 -28.37 -18.43
CA ASP A 86 -13.69 -28.39 -17.76
C ASP A 86 -13.60 -27.54 -16.48
N LEU A 87 -14.06 -26.29 -16.57
CA LEU A 87 -14.11 -25.39 -15.42
C LEU A 87 -15.41 -25.57 -14.63
N PRO A 88 -15.34 -25.83 -13.31
CA PRO A 88 -16.54 -25.96 -12.49
C PRO A 88 -17.21 -24.58 -12.32
N GLN A 89 -18.54 -24.59 -12.36
CA GLN A 89 -19.37 -23.40 -12.09
C GLN A 89 -20.12 -23.51 -10.76
N ARG A 90 -20.31 -24.76 -10.29
CA ARG A 90 -21.06 -25.08 -9.07
C ARG A 90 -20.36 -26.20 -8.30
N PRO A 91 -20.55 -26.31 -6.98
CA PRO A 91 -20.02 -27.45 -6.21
C PRO A 91 -20.46 -28.81 -6.73
N GLN A 92 -21.66 -28.91 -7.33
CA GLN A 92 -22.22 -30.17 -7.88
C GLN A 92 -21.52 -30.63 -9.19
N ASP A 93 -20.73 -29.78 -9.81
CA ASP A 93 -19.95 -30.13 -11.00
C ASP A 93 -18.76 -31.04 -10.64
N PHE A 94 -18.31 -30.98 -9.40
CA PHE A 94 -17.26 -31.88 -8.90
C PHE A 94 -17.79 -33.28 -8.69
N LYS A 95 -17.15 -34.26 -9.35
CA LYS A 95 -17.50 -35.69 -9.26
C LYS A 95 -16.30 -36.47 -8.81
N PRO A 96 -16.37 -37.12 -7.60
CA PRO A 96 -15.26 -37.94 -7.13
C PRO A 96 -15.01 -39.11 -8.08
N PRO A 97 -13.74 -39.53 -8.23
CA PRO A 97 -13.44 -40.76 -8.95
C PRO A 97 -14.21 -41.92 -8.34
N ALA A 98 -14.84 -42.74 -9.17
CA ALA A 98 -15.65 -43.85 -8.73
C ALA A 98 -15.20 -45.18 -9.38
N VAL A 99 -15.36 -46.25 -8.68
CA VAL A 99 -15.12 -47.60 -9.23
C VAL A 99 -16.35 -47.96 -10.09
N PRO A 100 -16.20 -48.28 -11.40
CA PRO A 100 -17.31 -48.65 -12.24
C PRO A 100 -18.06 -49.90 -11.69
N ALA A 101 -19.38 -49.91 -11.84
CA ALA A 101 -20.20 -51.01 -11.31
C ALA A 101 -19.76 -52.40 -11.83
N ASN A 102 -19.17 -52.46 -13.04
CA ASN A 102 -18.69 -53.69 -13.68
C ASN A 102 -17.18 -53.89 -13.53
N ALA A 103 -16.53 -53.18 -12.58
CA ALA A 103 -15.08 -53.23 -12.40
C ALA A 103 -14.64 -54.58 -11.85
N ARG A 104 -13.48 -55.08 -12.32
CA ARG A 104 -12.82 -56.25 -11.73
C ARG A 104 -12.29 -55.90 -10.35
N ARG A 105 -12.23 -56.90 -9.45
CA ARG A 105 -11.68 -56.71 -8.08
C ARG A 105 -10.28 -56.11 -8.14
N GLY A 106 -10.09 -54.94 -7.48
CA GLY A 106 -8.82 -54.21 -7.45
C GLY A 106 -8.61 -53.21 -8.60
N GLN A 107 -9.62 -52.97 -9.45
CA GLN A 107 -9.53 -51.91 -10.47
C GLN A 107 -9.57 -50.53 -9.80
N PRO A 108 -8.63 -49.60 -10.17
CA PRO A 108 -8.62 -48.27 -9.59
C PRO A 108 -9.87 -47.47 -10.00
N PRO A 109 -10.27 -46.48 -9.16
CA PRO A 109 -11.35 -45.54 -9.52
C PRO A 109 -11.08 -44.81 -10.85
N VAL A 110 -12.11 -44.63 -11.62
CA VAL A 110 -12.06 -43.90 -12.92
C VAL A 110 -12.60 -42.51 -12.72
N ARG A 111 -12.01 -41.55 -13.44
CA ARG A 111 -12.46 -40.16 -13.44
C ARG A 111 -13.90 -40.08 -13.98
N MET A 112 -14.78 -39.42 -13.22
CA MET A 112 -16.20 -39.21 -13.56
C MET A 112 -16.51 -37.81 -14.01
N GLY A 113 -15.59 -36.82 -13.79
CA GLY A 113 -15.71 -35.41 -14.12
C GLY A 113 -14.61 -34.58 -13.47
N PRO A 114 -14.73 -33.25 -13.39
CA PRO A 114 -13.82 -32.40 -12.64
C PRO A 114 -13.70 -32.84 -11.19
N TRP A 115 -12.49 -32.79 -10.66
CA TRP A 115 -12.24 -33.15 -9.25
C TRP A 115 -11.19 -32.22 -8.61
N LEU A 116 -11.10 -32.19 -7.29
CA LEU A 116 -10.18 -31.32 -6.54
C LEU A 116 -8.71 -31.57 -6.90
N THR A 117 -8.32 -32.83 -7.18
CA THR A 117 -6.94 -33.15 -7.55
C THR A 117 -6.51 -32.61 -8.91
N ASP A 118 -7.45 -32.23 -9.77
CA ASP A 118 -7.14 -31.57 -11.04
C ASP A 118 -6.55 -30.16 -10.81
N TRP A 119 -6.83 -29.59 -9.64
CA TRP A 119 -6.37 -28.25 -9.25
C TRP A 119 -5.19 -28.31 -8.29
N SER A 120 -5.16 -29.26 -7.34
CA SER A 120 -4.04 -29.38 -6.38
C SER A 120 -2.81 -30.06 -6.99
N GLY A 121 -2.98 -30.90 -8.02
CA GLY A 121 -1.87 -31.57 -8.71
C GLY A 121 -1.26 -30.75 -9.85
N PRO A 122 -0.06 -31.19 -10.32
CA PRO A 122 0.53 -30.61 -11.53
C PRO A 122 -0.37 -30.78 -12.76
N PRO A 123 -0.41 -29.83 -13.72
CA PRO A 123 0.42 -28.62 -13.81
C PRO A 123 -0.10 -27.41 -13.01
N VAL A 124 -1.33 -27.47 -12.45
CA VAL A 124 -1.99 -26.33 -11.77
C VAL A 124 -1.34 -26.03 -10.43
N SER A 125 -1.22 -27.03 -9.57
CA SER A 125 -0.60 -26.93 -8.23
C SER A 125 -1.14 -25.77 -7.40
N ALA A 126 -2.44 -25.52 -7.44
CA ALA A 126 -3.12 -24.50 -6.63
C ALA A 126 -3.50 -25.06 -5.26
N ASN A 127 -3.36 -24.24 -4.21
CA ASN A 127 -3.86 -24.54 -2.87
C ASN A 127 -5.35 -24.24 -2.74
N TYR A 128 -5.82 -23.24 -3.51
CA TYR A 128 -7.19 -22.77 -3.49
C TYR A 128 -7.72 -22.58 -4.91
N LEU A 129 -9.05 -22.75 -5.05
CA LEU A 129 -9.78 -22.50 -6.29
C LEU A 129 -10.95 -21.56 -6.00
N ALA A 130 -10.95 -20.38 -6.64
CA ALA A 130 -12.10 -19.50 -6.70
C ALA A 130 -12.88 -19.76 -7.99
N PHE A 131 -14.17 -20.03 -7.87
CA PHE A 131 -15.05 -20.32 -8.99
C PHE A 131 -16.50 -19.93 -8.69
N GLY A 132 -17.37 -19.99 -9.68
CA GLY A 132 -18.76 -19.62 -9.52
C GLY A 132 -19.45 -19.32 -10.86
N TYR A 133 -20.63 -18.79 -10.78
CA TYR A 133 -21.36 -18.27 -11.93
C TYR A 133 -22.20 -17.05 -11.55
N THR A 134 -22.54 -16.24 -12.54
CA THR A 134 -23.43 -15.11 -12.35
C THR A 134 -24.75 -15.30 -13.08
N ALA A 135 -25.80 -14.67 -12.56
CA ALA A 135 -27.12 -14.64 -13.17
C ALA A 135 -27.76 -13.25 -13.03
N ALA A 136 -28.68 -12.93 -13.93
CA ALA A 136 -29.56 -11.79 -13.77
C ALA A 136 -30.80 -12.23 -12.98
N GLN A 137 -31.05 -11.64 -11.81
CA GLN A 137 -32.23 -11.89 -10.97
C GLN A 137 -32.83 -10.55 -10.53
N ASP A 138 -34.10 -10.36 -10.76
CA ASP A 138 -34.85 -9.13 -10.39
C ASP A 138 -34.13 -7.82 -10.81
N GLY A 139 -33.57 -7.81 -12.03
CA GLY A 139 -32.85 -6.67 -12.57
C GLY A 139 -31.46 -6.42 -11.94
N ARG A 140 -30.96 -7.36 -11.15
CA ARG A 140 -29.64 -7.30 -10.49
C ARG A 140 -28.72 -8.39 -11.03
N LEU A 141 -27.43 -8.08 -11.00
CA LEU A 141 -26.36 -9.08 -11.15
C LEU A 141 -26.18 -9.82 -9.81
N VAL A 142 -26.29 -11.13 -9.85
CA VAL A 142 -26.06 -12.00 -8.68
C VAL A 142 -24.91 -12.94 -8.99
N LEU A 143 -23.87 -12.93 -8.16
CA LEU A 143 -22.81 -13.94 -8.17
C LEU A 143 -23.11 -15.01 -7.15
N TYR A 144 -23.02 -16.25 -7.56
CA TYR A 144 -22.86 -17.44 -6.71
C TYR A 144 -21.38 -17.79 -6.71
N GLY A 145 -20.65 -17.35 -5.64
CA GLY A 145 -19.19 -17.45 -5.54
C GLY A 145 -18.74 -18.46 -4.49
N TRP A 146 -17.74 -19.27 -4.85
CA TRP A 146 -17.12 -20.25 -3.95
C TRP A 146 -15.59 -20.11 -3.95
N LEU A 147 -15.00 -20.36 -2.76
CA LEU A 147 -13.58 -20.59 -2.60
C LEU A 147 -13.41 -21.98 -1.99
N PHE A 148 -12.66 -22.85 -2.66
CA PHE A 148 -12.35 -24.19 -2.21
C PHE A 148 -10.87 -24.34 -1.86
N ASN A 149 -10.57 -25.08 -0.78
CA ASN A 149 -9.24 -25.62 -0.50
C ASN A 149 -9.08 -26.93 -1.29
N THR A 150 -8.23 -26.93 -2.29
CA THR A 150 -8.05 -28.04 -3.23
C THR A 150 -7.31 -29.23 -2.63
N GLY A 151 -6.66 -29.05 -1.47
CA GLY A 151 -6.00 -30.11 -0.72
C GLY A 151 -6.93 -31.04 0.06
N GLN A 152 -8.24 -30.74 0.12
CA GLN A 152 -9.24 -31.56 0.82
C GLN A 152 -9.65 -32.76 -0.02
N GLN A 153 -10.20 -33.80 0.67
CA GLN A 153 -10.60 -35.07 0.01
C GLN A 153 -12.03 -35.06 -0.50
N ASP A 154 -12.88 -34.19 0.01
CA ASP A 154 -14.27 -34.09 -0.41
C ASP A 154 -14.71 -32.60 -0.56
N VAL A 155 -15.77 -32.41 -1.34
CA VAL A 155 -16.29 -31.06 -1.70
C VAL A 155 -16.85 -30.32 -0.50
N THR A 156 -17.40 -31.04 0.49
CA THR A 156 -18.03 -30.43 1.66
C THR A 156 -16.97 -29.78 2.56
N THR A 157 -15.87 -30.51 2.81
CA THR A 157 -14.74 -30.03 3.61
C THR A 157 -13.85 -29.05 2.83
N ALA A 158 -13.89 -29.09 1.51
CA ALA A 158 -13.12 -28.17 0.66
C ALA A 158 -13.67 -26.74 0.67
N GLN A 159 -14.97 -26.55 0.95
CA GLN A 159 -15.60 -25.23 0.88
C GLN A 159 -15.14 -24.32 2.01
N VAL A 160 -14.42 -23.24 1.64
CA VAL A 160 -13.99 -22.16 2.54
C VAL A 160 -14.98 -21.00 2.50
N ILE A 161 -15.43 -20.62 1.30
CA ILE A 161 -16.47 -19.62 1.06
C ILE A 161 -17.56 -20.25 0.19
N GLY A 162 -18.81 -19.90 0.46
CA GLY A 162 -19.97 -20.15 -0.40
C GLY A 162 -21.00 -19.09 -0.12
N LYS A 163 -21.08 -18.03 -0.98
CA LYS A 163 -21.84 -16.82 -0.68
C LYS A 163 -22.43 -16.20 -1.93
N LEU A 164 -23.52 -15.44 -1.75
CA LEU A 164 -24.15 -14.63 -2.78
C LEU A 164 -23.68 -13.17 -2.68
N TYR A 165 -23.45 -12.55 -3.85
CA TYR A 165 -23.09 -11.15 -3.96
C TYR A 165 -24.01 -10.47 -4.95
N PHE A 166 -24.36 -9.22 -4.69
CA PHE A 166 -25.37 -8.49 -5.45
C PHE A 166 -24.83 -7.15 -5.94
N GLY A 167 -25.13 -6.81 -7.20
CA GLY A 167 -24.80 -5.53 -7.84
C GLY A 167 -25.86 -5.11 -8.84
N SER A 168 -25.71 -3.93 -9.43
CA SER A 168 -26.48 -3.52 -10.59
C SER A 168 -26.13 -4.38 -11.81
N LEU A 169 -27.07 -4.52 -12.75
CA LEU A 169 -26.88 -5.34 -13.98
C LEU A 169 -26.16 -4.52 -15.07
N ASP A 170 -24.99 -3.98 -14.71
CA ASP A 170 -24.12 -3.18 -15.56
C ASP A 170 -22.64 -3.44 -15.22
N ALA A 171 -21.73 -2.72 -15.87
CA ALA A 171 -20.29 -2.85 -15.63
C ALA A 171 -19.87 -2.44 -14.20
N ASP A 172 -20.52 -1.45 -13.61
CA ASP A 172 -20.19 -0.98 -12.26
C ASP A 172 -20.64 -1.99 -11.21
N GLY A 173 -21.83 -2.60 -11.39
CA GLY A 173 -22.28 -3.70 -10.56
C GLY A 173 -21.40 -4.94 -10.70
N ALA A 174 -20.90 -5.25 -11.89
CA ALA A 174 -19.95 -6.34 -12.10
C ALA A 174 -18.62 -6.09 -11.35
N LYS A 175 -18.07 -4.88 -11.44
CA LYS A 175 -16.88 -4.49 -10.66
C LYS A 175 -17.14 -4.60 -9.16
N LYS A 176 -18.27 -4.07 -8.68
CA LYS A 176 -18.63 -4.14 -7.26
C LYS A 176 -18.68 -5.58 -6.77
N VAL A 177 -19.39 -6.46 -7.47
CA VAL A 177 -19.56 -7.87 -7.09
C VAL A 177 -18.21 -8.62 -7.12
N ALA A 178 -17.37 -8.34 -8.11
CA ALA A 178 -16.02 -8.92 -8.18
C ALA A 178 -15.15 -8.47 -7.00
N ARG A 179 -15.20 -7.19 -6.64
CA ARG A 179 -14.47 -6.60 -5.49
C ARG A 179 -14.96 -7.16 -4.15
N ASP A 180 -16.27 -7.29 -3.97
CA ASP A 180 -16.85 -7.87 -2.75
C ASP A 180 -16.39 -9.34 -2.57
N PHE A 181 -16.38 -10.11 -3.65
CA PHE A 181 -15.90 -11.50 -3.60
C PHE A 181 -14.39 -11.57 -3.37
N ALA A 182 -13.60 -10.74 -4.04
CA ALA A 182 -12.16 -10.63 -3.80
C ALA A 182 -11.86 -10.25 -2.33
N ALA A 183 -12.62 -9.31 -1.76
CA ALA A 183 -12.46 -8.89 -0.38
C ALA A 183 -12.69 -10.04 0.61
N ASP A 184 -13.74 -10.85 0.42
CA ASP A 184 -14.00 -12.02 1.25
C ASP A 184 -12.88 -13.08 1.08
N ILE A 185 -12.35 -13.28 -0.13
CA ILE A 185 -11.20 -14.17 -0.37
C ILE A 185 -9.97 -13.65 0.37
N LEU A 186 -9.61 -12.38 0.22
CA LEU A 186 -8.44 -11.79 0.89
C LEU A 186 -8.54 -11.86 2.42
N GLN A 187 -9.75 -11.69 2.95
CA GLN A 187 -9.99 -11.80 4.40
C GLN A 187 -9.67 -13.19 4.95
N GLN A 188 -9.86 -14.26 4.17
CA GLN A 188 -9.47 -15.62 4.58
C GLN A 188 -7.95 -15.76 4.81
N PHE A 189 -7.17 -14.90 4.18
CA PHE A 189 -5.71 -14.86 4.33
C PHE A 189 -5.24 -13.72 5.26
N GLY A 190 -6.17 -13.11 6.01
CA GLY A 190 -5.87 -12.04 6.97
C GLY A 190 -5.53 -10.69 6.33
N ALA A 191 -5.81 -10.52 5.03
CA ALA A 191 -5.58 -9.26 4.32
C ALA A 191 -6.85 -8.41 4.22
N LYS A 192 -6.63 -7.09 4.06
CA LYS A 192 -7.71 -6.13 3.81
C LYS A 192 -7.78 -5.82 2.32
N SER A 193 -8.98 -5.79 1.77
CA SER A 193 -9.21 -5.22 0.44
C SER A 193 -9.03 -3.71 0.46
N LEU A 194 -8.47 -3.17 -0.62
CA LEU A 194 -8.37 -1.72 -0.85
C LEU A 194 -9.62 -1.14 -1.52
N ALA A 195 -10.56 -1.98 -1.94
CA ALA A 195 -11.82 -1.55 -2.55
C ALA A 195 -12.56 -0.57 -1.63
N GLY A 196 -13.00 0.56 -2.21
CA GLY A 196 -13.67 1.64 -1.48
C GLY A 196 -12.73 2.63 -0.77
N THR A 197 -11.42 2.38 -0.74
CA THR A 197 -10.45 3.36 -0.23
C THR A 197 -10.15 4.43 -1.30
N LYS A 198 -9.68 5.60 -0.85
CA LYS A 198 -9.38 6.73 -1.74
C LYS A 198 -7.98 7.28 -1.49
N ILE A 199 -7.39 7.82 -2.56
CA ILE A 199 -6.14 8.55 -2.53
C ILE A 199 -6.43 10.02 -2.76
N TYR A 200 -6.03 10.88 -1.81
CA TYR A 200 -6.06 12.33 -1.91
C TYR A 200 -4.69 12.80 -2.37
N PHE A 201 -4.63 13.76 -3.29
CA PHE A 201 -3.36 14.23 -3.83
C PHE A 201 -3.46 15.67 -4.32
N VAL A 202 -2.34 16.27 -4.60
CA VAL A 202 -2.23 17.62 -5.17
C VAL A 202 -2.02 17.51 -6.67
N SER A 203 -2.80 18.26 -7.47
CA SER A 203 -2.63 18.33 -8.91
C SER A 203 -2.70 19.77 -9.42
N ASP A 204 -1.85 20.10 -10.41
CA ASP A 204 -1.86 21.39 -11.10
C ASP A 204 -2.63 21.39 -12.43
N ARG A 205 -3.25 20.27 -12.80
CA ARG A 205 -3.97 20.10 -14.08
C ARG A 205 -5.11 21.09 -14.30
N SER A 206 -5.59 21.74 -13.25
CA SER A 206 -6.62 22.80 -13.33
C SER A 206 -6.06 24.23 -13.34
N GLY A 207 -4.74 24.39 -13.53
CA GLY A 207 -4.01 25.66 -13.54
C GLY A 207 -3.27 25.91 -12.23
N ALA A 208 -3.97 26.05 -11.10
CA ALA A 208 -3.36 26.12 -9.78
C ALA A 208 -3.26 24.72 -9.14
N LYS A 209 -2.36 24.59 -8.16
CA LYS A 209 -2.26 23.38 -7.34
C LYS A 209 -3.49 23.28 -6.43
N GLU A 210 -4.29 22.25 -6.63
CA GLU A 210 -5.51 22.01 -5.88
C GLU A 210 -5.51 20.59 -5.32
N ILE A 211 -6.35 20.33 -4.31
CA ILE A 211 -6.56 18.99 -3.76
C ILE A 211 -7.54 18.22 -4.65
N TRP A 212 -7.14 17.02 -5.01
CA TRP A 212 -7.90 16.06 -5.80
C TRP A 212 -8.06 14.75 -5.03
N SER A 213 -9.01 13.94 -5.42
CA SER A 213 -9.12 12.55 -4.96
C SER A 213 -9.30 11.61 -6.15
N MET A 214 -8.97 10.34 -5.93
CA MET A 214 -9.21 9.22 -6.84
C MET A 214 -9.47 7.95 -6.04
N ASP A 215 -10.02 6.94 -6.68
CA ASP A 215 -10.09 5.61 -6.10
C ASP A 215 -8.69 4.98 -6.03
N TYR A 216 -8.54 3.94 -5.23
CA TYR A 216 -7.26 3.26 -4.99
C TYR A 216 -6.58 2.75 -6.27
N ASP A 217 -7.34 2.48 -7.33
CA ASP A 217 -6.89 2.01 -8.64
C ASP A 217 -6.58 3.14 -9.65
N GLY A 218 -6.67 4.41 -9.21
CA GLY A 218 -6.44 5.59 -10.04
C GLY A 218 -7.68 6.07 -10.80
N SER A 219 -8.82 5.37 -10.71
CA SER A 219 -10.07 5.76 -11.35
C SER A 219 -10.80 6.89 -10.60
N HIS A 220 -11.86 7.43 -11.19
CA HIS A 220 -12.76 8.45 -10.62
C HIS A 220 -12.02 9.68 -10.05
N GLN A 221 -11.03 10.20 -10.80
CA GLN A 221 -10.29 11.37 -10.39
C GLN A 221 -11.17 12.63 -10.40
N GLN A 222 -11.28 13.32 -9.24
CA GLN A 222 -12.08 14.52 -9.09
C GLN A 222 -11.37 15.61 -8.30
N ARG A 223 -11.59 16.88 -8.71
CA ARG A 223 -11.07 18.04 -7.99
C ARG A 223 -11.96 18.35 -6.77
N LEU A 224 -11.37 18.49 -5.60
CA LEU A 224 -12.05 18.78 -4.33
C LEU A 224 -11.99 20.25 -3.93
N THR A 225 -10.93 20.99 -4.34
CA THR A 225 -10.76 22.40 -3.99
C THR A 225 -10.66 23.29 -5.22
N GLN A 226 -11.02 24.57 -5.04
CA GLN A 226 -11.05 25.55 -6.14
C GLN A 226 -10.66 26.94 -5.62
N TYR A 227 -9.47 27.01 -5.00
CA TYR A 227 -8.96 28.25 -4.43
C TYR A 227 -8.21 29.15 -5.44
N ASN A 228 -7.88 28.59 -6.62
CA ASN A 228 -7.05 29.23 -7.62
C ASN A 228 -5.73 29.73 -7.04
N SER A 229 -5.22 29.05 -6.05
CA SER A 229 -3.97 29.31 -5.33
C SER A 229 -3.33 27.98 -4.96
N THR A 230 -2.07 27.99 -4.51
CA THR A 230 -1.43 26.78 -4.07
C THR A 230 -2.16 26.19 -2.86
N SER A 231 -2.69 24.98 -3.04
CA SER A 231 -3.20 24.10 -2.00
C SER A 231 -2.39 22.81 -2.00
N SER A 232 -1.88 22.38 -0.85
CA SER A 232 -0.90 21.29 -0.73
C SER A 232 -0.99 20.59 0.61
N MET A 233 -0.20 19.50 0.79
CA MET A 233 -0.08 18.78 2.06
C MET A 233 -1.44 18.30 2.61
N PRO A 234 -2.21 17.52 1.82
CA PRO A 234 -3.49 17.00 2.29
C PRO A 234 -3.29 16.04 3.46
N ALA A 235 -4.26 16.04 4.38
CA ALA A 235 -4.44 15.04 5.43
C ALA A 235 -5.92 14.69 5.51
N VAL A 236 -6.26 13.45 5.81
CA VAL A 236 -7.65 12.96 5.90
C VAL A 236 -7.90 12.46 7.31
N SER A 237 -9.07 12.78 7.87
CA SER A 237 -9.45 12.29 9.20
C SER A 237 -9.58 10.77 9.20
N PRO A 238 -9.31 10.10 10.34
CA PRO A 238 -9.36 8.63 10.41
C PRO A 238 -10.70 8.00 10.02
N ASP A 239 -11.80 8.74 10.21
CA ASP A 239 -13.17 8.35 9.84
C ASP A 239 -13.51 8.68 8.37
N GLY A 240 -12.58 9.30 7.62
CA GLY A 240 -12.77 9.69 6.23
C GLY A 240 -13.73 10.87 6.00
N LYS A 241 -14.26 11.51 7.05
CA LYS A 241 -15.30 12.56 6.91
C LYS A 241 -14.76 13.96 6.67
N MET A 242 -13.50 14.22 7.02
CA MET A 242 -12.86 15.52 6.86
C MET A 242 -11.53 15.37 6.14
N PHE A 243 -11.15 16.40 5.40
CA PHE A 243 -9.79 16.56 4.93
C PHE A 243 -9.27 17.96 5.25
N ALA A 244 -8.02 18.03 5.64
CA ALA A 244 -7.29 19.26 5.92
C ALA A 244 -6.16 19.43 4.89
N PHE A 245 -5.76 20.65 4.64
CA PHE A 245 -4.66 20.96 3.72
C PHE A 245 -4.10 22.33 4.02
N THR A 246 -2.87 22.59 3.58
CA THR A 246 -2.25 23.92 3.60
C THR A 246 -2.62 24.67 2.34
N THR A 247 -3.03 25.95 2.45
CA THR A 247 -3.33 26.81 1.29
C THR A 247 -2.77 28.21 1.45
N TYR A 248 -2.38 28.80 0.33
CA TYR A 248 -1.89 30.17 0.23
C TYR A 248 -2.97 31.18 -0.25
N ALA A 249 -4.23 30.76 -0.29
CA ALA A 249 -5.34 31.60 -0.76
C ALA A 249 -5.56 32.88 0.05
N GLY A 250 -5.00 33.00 1.26
CA GLY A 250 -5.01 34.19 2.10
C GLY A 250 -3.69 34.97 2.12
N GLY A 251 -2.74 34.66 1.23
CA GLY A 251 -1.40 35.24 1.16
C GLY A 251 -0.37 34.39 1.91
N ASN A 252 -0.51 34.19 3.22
CA ASN A 252 0.34 33.31 4.01
C ASN A 252 -0.22 31.88 4.04
N PRO A 253 0.63 30.85 4.21
CA PRO A 253 0.17 29.47 4.38
C PRO A 253 -0.72 29.33 5.61
N GLN A 254 -1.89 28.74 5.41
CA GLN A 254 -2.91 28.49 6.42
C GLN A 254 -3.51 27.12 6.22
N ILE A 255 -3.94 26.48 7.31
CA ILE A 255 -4.70 25.25 7.25
C ILE A 255 -6.18 25.56 6.98
N ARG A 256 -6.77 24.79 6.08
CA ARG A 256 -8.23 24.72 5.88
C ARG A 256 -8.70 23.29 6.03
N VAL A 257 -9.90 23.15 6.59
CA VAL A 257 -10.57 21.88 6.80
C VAL A 257 -11.87 21.87 6.01
N HIS A 258 -12.13 20.78 5.30
CA HIS A 258 -13.35 20.58 4.52
C HIS A 258 -14.06 19.27 4.90
N SER A 259 -15.38 19.25 4.79
CA SER A 259 -16.18 18.03 4.81
C SER A 259 -15.95 17.25 3.50
N VAL A 260 -15.69 15.95 3.59
CA VAL A 260 -15.58 15.07 2.42
C VAL A 260 -16.94 14.90 1.74
N GLU A 261 -18.00 14.74 2.51
CA GLU A 261 -19.37 14.53 2.01
C GLU A 261 -19.91 15.73 1.24
N THR A 262 -19.77 16.93 1.82
CA THR A 262 -20.40 18.14 1.27
C THR A 262 -19.44 19.02 0.47
N GLY A 263 -18.13 18.77 0.55
CA GLY A 263 -17.08 19.63 -0.01
C GLY A 263 -16.97 21.01 0.66
N ARG A 264 -17.81 21.32 1.65
CA ARG A 264 -17.87 22.63 2.29
C ARG A 264 -16.71 22.81 3.27
N ARG A 265 -16.24 24.05 3.35
CA ARG A 265 -15.26 24.47 4.35
C ARG A 265 -15.88 24.37 5.75
N LEU A 266 -15.12 23.79 6.66
CA LEU A 266 -15.41 23.74 8.10
C LEU A 266 -14.60 24.83 8.84
N PRO A 267 -15.04 25.30 9.99
CA PRO A 267 -14.25 26.25 10.79
C PRO A 267 -12.91 25.65 11.20
N PHE A 268 -11.85 26.43 11.08
CA PHE A 268 -10.56 26.18 11.68
C PHE A 268 -9.88 27.52 11.98
N TYR A 269 -9.59 27.75 13.24
CA TYR A 269 -8.97 28.99 13.72
C TYR A 269 -7.45 28.83 13.70
N ASN A 270 -6.83 29.31 12.62
CA ASN A 270 -5.37 29.29 12.49
C ASN A 270 -4.74 30.20 13.56
N PRO A 271 -3.61 29.80 14.19
CA PRO A 271 -2.83 30.69 15.02
C PRO A 271 -2.32 31.88 14.19
N VAL A 272 -2.09 33.03 14.84
CA VAL A 272 -1.46 34.19 14.20
C VAL A 272 0.02 33.85 13.97
N SER A 273 0.37 33.51 12.75
CA SER A 273 1.71 33.07 12.38
C SER A 273 1.97 33.31 10.88
N SER A 274 3.23 33.45 10.51
CA SER A 274 3.66 33.55 9.10
C SER A 274 3.63 32.18 8.39
N VAL A 275 3.58 31.08 9.13
CA VAL A 275 3.58 29.69 8.64
C VAL A 275 2.62 28.86 9.46
N VAL A 276 1.65 28.23 8.83
CA VAL A 276 0.79 27.18 9.42
C VAL A 276 0.61 26.10 8.37
N GLU A 277 1.28 24.96 8.52
CA GLU A 277 1.39 23.95 7.46
C GLU A 277 1.51 22.53 8.00
N THR A 278 1.53 21.53 7.08
CA THR A 278 1.68 20.09 7.37
C THR A 278 0.66 19.55 8.38
N PRO A 279 -0.66 19.71 8.13
CA PRO A 279 -1.67 19.18 9.04
C PRO A 279 -1.61 17.66 9.09
N GLU A 280 -1.87 17.09 10.27
CA GLU A 280 -2.00 15.66 10.53
C GLU A 280 -3.09 15.43 11.55
N PHE A 281 -4.12 14.63 11.23
CA PHE A 281 -5.15 14.28 12.20
C PHE A 281 -4.61 13.26 13.21
N MET A 282 -4.98 13.44 14.46
CA MET A 282 -4.78 12.42 15.48
C MET A 282 -5.64 11.18 15.21
N PRO A 283 -5.22 9.97 15.61
CA PRO A 283 -5.98 8.74 15.39
C PRO A 283 -7.40 8.74 15.97
N ASP A 284 -7.68 9.56 16.98
CA ASP A 284 -9.01 9.75 17.56
C ASP A 284 -9.91 10.72 16.77
N GLY A 285 -9.35 11.39 15.76
CA GLY A 285 -10.06 12.37 14.93
C GLY A 285 -10.45 13.68 15.62
N LYS A 286 -10.03 13.92 16.88
CA LYS A 286 -10.46 15.10 17.67
C LYS A 286 -9.48 16.25 17.64
N GLN A 287 -8.22 15.97 17.38
CA GLN A 287 -7.15 16.96 17.33
C GLN A 287 -6.35 16.82 16.03
N MET A 288 -5.62 17.86 15.70
CA MET A 288 -4.62 17.89 14.64
C MET A 288 -3.27 18.34 15.16
N LEU A 289 -2.21 17.74 14.63
CA LEU A 289 -0.85 18.27 14.70
C LEU A 289 -0.58 19.08 13.44
N PHE A 290 0.28 20.06 13.56
CA PHE A 290 0.74 20.87 12.43
C PHE A 290 2.03 21.61 12.80
N ALA A 291 2.73 22.12 11.80
CA ALA A 291 3.89 22.96 11.97
C ALA A 291 3.49 24.44 11.90
N THR A 292 3.98 25.26 12.82
CA THR A 292 3.76 26.71 12.81
C THR A 292 4.92 27.48 13.41
N ALA A 293 5.15 28.71 12.95
CA ALA A 293 6.21 29.56 13.49
C ALA A 293 5.86 30.06 14.89
N VAL A 294 6.69 29.72 15.88
CA VAL A 294 6.61 30.17 17.28
C VAL A 294 7.97 30.71 17.68
N ASN A 295 8.04 31.96 18.13
CA ASN A 295 9.28 32.62 18.54
C ASN A 295 10.40 32.56 17.48
N GLY A 296 10.05 32.72 16.19
CA GLY A 296 11.00 32.73 15.08
C GLY A 296 11.40 31.36 14.53
N TRP A 297 10.90 30.25 15.09
CA TRP A 297 11.20 28.89 14.64
C TRP A 297 9.92 28.12 14.32
N VAL A 298 9.95 27.32 13.25
CA VAL A 298 8.84 26.43 12.91
C VAL A 298 8.86 25.23 13.88
N GLN A 299 7.76 25.06 14.61
CA GLN A 299 7.62 24.07 15.68
C GLN A 299 6.38 23.20 15.47
N ILE A 300 6.39 22.01 16.04
CA ILE A 300 5.22 21.12 16.08
C ILE A 300 4.25 21.63 17.16
N CYS A 301 3.02 21.82 16.77
CA CYS A 301 1.92 22.26 17.62
C CYS A 301 0.71 21.34 17.44
N ALA A 302 -0.22 21.39 18.40
CA ALA A 302 -1.49 20.69 18.35
C ALA A 302 -2.65 21.65 18.60
N ALA A 303 -3.80 21.34 18.02
CA ALA A 303 -5.08 22.01 18.32
C ALA A 303 -6.24 21.06 18.09
N GLY A 304 -7.43 21.42 18.54
CA GLY A 304 -8.66 20.77 18.09
C GLY A 304 -8.86 20.86 16.58
N THR A 305 -9.71 20.03 16.00
CA THR A 305 -10.01 20.05 14.56
C THR A 305 -10.70 21.33 14.09
N ASP A 306 -11.10 22.18 15.01
CA ASP A 306 -11.60 23.55 14.80
C ASP A 306 -10.53 24.63 15.05
N GLY A 307 -9.33 24.25 15.49
CA GLY A 307 -8.24 25.16 15.87
C GLY A 307 -8.25 25.58 17.34
N SER A 308 -9.21 25.14 18.15
CA SER A 308 -9.28 25.41 19.58
C SER A 308 -8.16 24.69 20.37
N ASN A 309 -7.95 25.10 21.62
CA ASN A 309 -6.99 24.47 22.55
C ASN A 309 -5.56 24.36 21.97
N PHE A 310 -5.11 25.39 21.27
CA PHE A 310 -3.77 25.44 20.71
C PHE A 310 -2.70 25.23 21.78
N ARG A 311 -1.75 24.33 21.52
CA ARG A 311 -0.59 24.09 22.37
C ARG A 311 0.65 23.78 21.55
N ARG A 312 1.80 24.25 21.97
CA ARG A 312 3.09 23.90 21.39
C ARG A 312 3.59 22.58 22.01
N ILE A 313 4.10 21.68 21.16
CA ILE A 313 4.68 20.38 21.57
C ILE A 313 6.20 20.47 21.58
N SER A 314 6.81 20.90 20.47
CA SER A 314 8.27 21.02 20.38
C SER A 314 8.78 22.42 20.72
N ASN A 315 10.02 22.51 21.22
CA ASN A 315 10.61 23.78 21.67
C ASN A 315 12.12 23.78 21.44
N VAL A 316 12.55 23.93 20.18
CA VAL A 316 13.97 24.00 19.82
C VAL A 316 14.22 25.11 18.82
N ARG A 317 15.50 25.54 18.72
CA ARG A 317 15.94 26.52 17.72
C ARG A 317 16.29 25.81 16.39
N ALA A 318 15.30 25.12 15.81
CA ALA A 318 15.42 24.42 14.55
C ALA A 318 14.05 24.38 13.86
N ILE A 319 14.05 24.06 12.57
CA ILE A 319 12.83 23.81 11.80
C ILE A 319 12.36 22.39 12.09
N GLU A 320 11.11 22.25 12.54
CA GLU A 320 10.44 20.98 12.81
C GLU A 320 9.10 20.95 12.08
N VAL A 321 8.94 19.95 11.19
CA VAL A 321 7.80 19.84 10.26
C VAL A 321 7.37 18.40 10.09
N SER A 322 6.26 18.22 9.37
CA SER A 322 5.74 16.89 8.96
C SER A 322 5.51 15.95 10.12
N PRO A 323 4.78 16.36 11.18
CA PRO A 323 4.42 15.45 12.26
C PRO A 323 3.55 14.31 11.73
N LYS A 324 3.80 13.08 12.23
CA LYS A 324 3.04 11.87 11.90
C LYS A 324 2.81 11.06 13.16
N VAL A 325 1.57 10.99 13.62
CA VAL A 325 1.21 10.23 14.82
C VAL A 325 1.21 8.75 14.52
N ASN A 326 1.73 7.95 15.43
CA ASN A 326 1.68 6.49 15.35
C ASN A 326 0.21 6.04 15.42
N PRO A 327 -0.34 5.43 14.35
CA PRO A 327 -1.77 5.10 14.30
C PRO A 327 -2.17 3.98 15.25
N LYS A 328 -1.19 3.21 15.76
CA LYS A 328 -1.43 2.07 16.64
C LYS A 328 -1.42 2.45 18.12
N THR A 329 -0.48 3.28 18.53
CA THR A 329 -0.30 3.68 19.94
C THR A 329 -1.04 4.96 20.26
N ALA A 330 -1.17 5.88 19.29
CA ALA A 330 -1.69 7.23 19.45
C ALA A 330 -1.00 8.05 20.57
N SER A 331 0.22 7.67 20.97
CA SER A 331 0.97 8.27 22.09
C SER A 331 2.28 8.91 21.67
N ASP A 332 2.76 8.60 20.48
CA ASP A 332 4.06 9.01 19.95
C ASP A 332 3.95 9.45 18.49
N MET A 333 4.96 10.16 18.02
CA MET A 333 4.99 10.68 16.66
C MET A 333 6.38 10.68 16.04
N LEU A 334 6.41 10.62 14.71
CA LEU A 334 7.55 10.97 13.88
C LEU A 334 7.46 12.43 13.44
N PHE A 335 8.59 13.02 13.16
CA PHE A 335 8.68 14.36 12.57
C PHE A 335 10.04 14.55 11.91
N ILE A 336 10.15 15.55 11.07
CA ILE A 336 11.41 15.96 10.46
C ILE A 336 11.97 17.14 11.23
N SER A 337 13.24 17.04 11.61
CA SER A 337 13.94 18.11 12.34
C SER A 337 15.33 18.38 11.77
N GLY A 338 15.63 19.67 11.62
CA GLY A 338 16.95 20.19 11.24
C GLY A 338 17.89 20.46 12.42
N ARG A 339 17.55 20.02 13.65
CA ARG A 339 18.34 20.31 14.87
C ARG A 339 19.78 19.76 14.85
N GLY A 340 20.05 18.74 14.03
CA GLY A 340 21.38 18.19 13.81
C GLY A 340 22.12 18.77 12.59
N GLY A 341 21.63 19.87 12.00
CA GLY A 341 22.16 20.54 10.82
C GLY A 341 21.46 20.11 9.51
N ARG A 342 21.27 18.81 9.25
CA ARG A 342 20.47 18.28 8.13
C ARG A 342 19.09 17.85 8.60
N GLN A 343 18.16 17.85 7.67
CA GLN A 343 16.81 17.33 7.89
C GLN A 343 16.88 15.81 8.11
N GLN A 344 16.51 15.36 9.31
CA GLN A 344 16.53 13.95 9.69
C GLN A 344 15.19 13.54 10.32
N LEU A 345 14.92 12.24 10.33
CA LEU A 345 13.76 11.64 10.98
C LEU A 345 14.00 11.54 12.48
N TRP A 346 13.06 12.06 13.24
CA TRP A 346 13.03 12.04 14.70
C TRP A 346 11.72 11.44 15.19
N HIS A 347 11.78 10.92 16.40
CA HIS A 347 10.65 10.38 17.15
C HIS A 347 10.55 11.05 18.50
N MET A 348 9.34 11.28 18.99
CA MET A 348 9.07 11.72 20.38
C MET A 348 7.66 11.33 20.80
N ASN A 349 7.39 11.35 22.11
CA ASN A 349 6.05 11.27 22.65
C ASN A 349 5.25 12.54 22.33
N LEU A 350 3.92 12.47 22.35
CA LEU A 350 3.02 13.62 22.08
C LEU A 350 3.07 14.72 23.15
N ASP A 351 3.69 14.46 24.28
CA ASP A 351 4.00 15.46 25.31
C ASP A 351 5.37 16.15 25.13
N GLY A 352 6.13 15.75 24.09
CA GLY A 352 7.45 16.27 23.79
C GLY A 352 8.61 15.56 24.48
N THR A 353 8.34 14.49 25.23
CA THR A 353 9.36 13.64 25.89
C THR A 353 9.87 12.52 25.00
N ASP A 354 10.84 11.75 25.48
CA ASP A 354 11.47 10.59 24.81
C ASP A 354 11.92 10.87 23.38
N MET A 355 12.67 11.95 23.22
CA MET A 355 13.14 12.40 21.91
C MET A 355 14.31 11.56 21.41
N GLN A 356 14.14 10.95 20.24
CA GLN A 356 15.13 10.07 19.64
C GLN A 356 15.33 10.37 18.15
N GLN A 357 16.59 10.39 17.72
CA GLN A 357 16.91 10.47 16.30
C GLN A 357 16.83 9.06 15.68
N PHE A 358 16.03 8.93 14.59
CA PHE A 358 15.82 7.63 13.93
C PHE A 358 16.73 7.45 12.71
N THR A 359 17.09 8.53 12.02
CA THR A 359 18.04 8.48 10.91
C THR A 359 19.27 9.34 11.19
N THR A 360 20.43 8.85 10.76
CA THR A 360 21.71 9.53 10.86
C THR A 360 22.49 9.38 9.56
N GLY A 361 23.40 10.29 9.27
CA GLY A 361 24.29 10.18 8.12
C GLY A 361 24.03 11.23 7.05
N GLU A 362 24.44 10.92 5.84
CA GLU A 362 24.42 11.85 4.73
C GLU A 362 23.02 12.01 4.13
N GLY A 363 22.78 13.21 3.55
CA GLY A 363 21.55 13.54 2.86
C GLY A 363 20.44 14.04 3.80
N ASP A 364 19.33 14.40 3.19
CA ASP A 364 18.14 14.91 3.86
C ASP A 364 17.02 13.88 3.81
N VAL A 365 16.28 13.78 4.90
CA VAL A 365 15.09 12.94 5.06
C VAL A 365 13.84 13.81 4.99
N ALA A 366 12.80 13.31 4.35
CA ALA A 366 11.52 14.00 4.22
C ALA A 366 10.34 13.01 4.21
N ASN A 367 9.14 13.55 4.41
CA ASN A 367 7.86 12.87 4.19
C ASN A 367 7.74 11.51 4.91
N PRO A 368 7.86 11.44 6.23
CA PRO A 368 7.67 10.20 6.95
C PRO A 368 6.20 9.77 6.94
N ALA A 369 5.96 8.46 6.95
CA ALA A 369 4.65 7.87 7.06
C ALA A 369 4.70 6.55 7.85
N TRP A 370 3.82 6.39 8.82
CA TRP A 370 3.66 5.14 9.57
C TRP A 370 2.91 4.10 8.77
N SER A 371 3.32 2.83 8.89
CA SER A 371 2.44 1.72 8.51
C SER A 371 1.22 1.65 9.45
N PRO A 372 0.09 1.11 9.01
CA PRO A 372 -1.09 0.95 9.88
C PRO A 372 -0.84 0.13 11.14
N SER A 373 0.17 -0.74 11.13
CA SER A 373 0.58 -1.53 12.29
C SER A 373 1.41 -0.74 13.31
N GLY A 374 1.95 0.44 12.94
CA GLY A 374 2.90 1.21 13.75
C GLY A 374 4.29 0.56 13.87
N GLN A 375 4.59 -0.49 13.10
CA GLN A 375 5.84 -1.23 13.18
C GLN A 375 6.86 -0.83 12.12
N GLN A 376 6.42 -0.20 11.03
CA GLN A 376 7.26 0.23 9.91
C GLN A 376 7.03 1.70 9.59
N ILE A 377 8.05 2.31 9.03
CA ILE A 377 8.06 3.71 8.61
C ILE A 377 8.53 3.76 7.16
N ALA A 378 7.77 4.42 6.30
CA ALA A 378 8.22 4.81 4.95
C ALA A 378 8.66 6.27 4.98
N PHE A 379 9.69 6.63 4.23
CA PHE A 379 10.19 7.99 4.13
C PHE A 379 11.00 8.21 2.85
N ALA A 380 11.19 9.45 2.46
CA ALA A 380 12.05 9.83 1.36
C ALA A 380 13.42 10.23 1.89
N TRP A 381 14.52 9.81 1.21
CA TRP A 381 15.89 10.12 1.62
C TRP A 381 16.80 10.33 0.41
N THR A 382 17.70 11.32 0.50
CA THR A 382 18.72 11.57 -0.53
C THR A 382 20.04 10.84 -0.29
N ARG A 383 20.08 9.91 0.67
CA ARG A 383 21.28 9.16 1.05
C ARG A 383 21.98 8.54 -0.15
N GLY A 384 23.27 8.86 -0.33
CA GLY A 384 24.10 8.31 -1.41
C GLY A 384 23.76 8.80 -2.81
N TYR A 385 22.91 9.82 -2.96
CA TYR A 385 22.50 10.40 -4.25
C TYR A 385 22.82 11.89 -4.32
N GLU A 386 22.67 12.44 -5.53
CA GLU A 386 22.77 13.88 -5.74
C GLU A 386 21.77 14.65 -4.85
N PRO A 387 22.14 15.82 -4.33
CA PRO A 387 21.24 16.65 -3.53
C PRO A 387 19.90 16.87 -4.24
N GLY A 388 18.79 16.65 -3.52
CA GLY A 388 17.44 16.78 -4.06
C GLY A 388 16.92 15.56 -4.84
N ASN A 389 17.72 14.51 -5.03
CA ASN A 389 17.28 13.25 -5.65
C ASN A 389 16.85 12.26 -4.58
N PHE A 390 15.62 12.40 -4.12
CA PHE A 390 15.03 11.53 -3.11
C PHE A 390 14.67 10.15 -3.66
N ASN A 391 14.83 9.14 -2.81
CA ASN A 391 14.31 7.78 -3.01
C ASN A 391 13.50 7.33 -1.81
N ILE A 392 12.59 6.37 -2.03
CA ILE A 392 11.74 5.81 -0.97
C ILE A 392 12.52 4.73 -0.22
N PHE A 393 12.49 4.83 1.09
CA PHE A 393 13.01 3.86 2.05
C PHE A 393 11.88 3.39 2.96
N VAL A 394 12.00 2.15 3.42
CA VAL A 394 11.20 1.61 4.52
C VAL A 394 12.13 1.16 5.63
N MET A 395 11.74 1.39 6.86
CA MET A 395 12.49 1.03 8.06
C MET A 395 11.58 0.34 9.07
N ASP A 396 12.03 -0.76 9.63
CA ASP A 396 11.40 -1.37 10.80
C ASP A 396 11.78 -0.59 12.06
N VAL A 397 10.79 -0.26 12.88
CA VAL A 397 10.96 0.60 14.07
C VAL A 397 11.86 -0.02 15.12
N ALA A 398 11.78 -1.34 15.32
CA ALA A 398 12.55 -2.04 16.34
C ALA A 398 14.03 -2.17 15.99
N THR A 399 14.33 -2.49 14.72
CA THR A 399 15.70 -2.69 14.24
C THR A 399 16.37 -1.42 13.76
N ARG A 400 15.58 -0.41 13.35
CA ARG A 400 16.03 0.86 12.76
C ARG A 400 16.93 0.68 11.53
N LYS A 401 16.74 -0.40 10.79
CA LYS A 401 17.48 -0.67 9.55
C LYS A 401 16.67 -0.18 8.34
N PRO A 402 17.12 0.86 7.61
CA PRO A 402 16.43 1.32 6.41
C PRO A 402 16.77 0.44 5.22
N VAL A 403 15.75 0.11 4.44
CA VAL A 403 15.86 -0.56 3.13
C VAL A 403 15.34 0.37 2.06
N GLN A 404 16.12 0.53 1.00
CA GLN A 404 15.76 1.34 -0.15
C GLN A 404 14.85 0.57 -1.09
N LEU A 405 13.70 1.16 -1.45
CA LEU A 405 12.71 0.54 -2.34
C LEU A 405 12.79 1.06 -3.77
N THR A 406 13.20 2.32 -3.98
CA THR A 406 13.30 2.91 -5.33
C THR A 406 14.74 3.25 -5.67
N GLN A 407 15.15 2.98 -6.92
CA GLN A 407 16.50 3.26 -7.43
C GLN A 407 16.46 3.55 -8.92
N GLY A 408 17.24 4.53 -9.38
CA GLY A 408 17.43 4.81 -10.81
C GLY A 408 16.19 5.28 -11.59
N SER A 409 15.09 5.58 -10.90
CA SER A 409 13.79 5.93 -11.48
C SER A 409 13.42 7.41 -11.31
N GLY A 410 14.41 8.30 -11.17
CA GLY A 410 14.22 9.71 -10.94
C GLY A 410 13.92 10.04 -9.47
N ARG A 411 13.31 11.21 -9.23
CA ARG A 411 12.99 11.70 -7.88
C ARG A 411 11.72 11.01 -7.37
N ASN A 412 11.80 10.35 -6.21
CA ASN A 412 10.72 9.62 -5.56
C ASN A 412 10.49 10.17 -4.15
N GLU A 413 9.27 10.64 -3.86
CA GLU A 413 8.94 11.35 -2.62
C GLU A 413 7.53 11.03 -2.13
N ASN A 414 7.20 11.56 -0.95
CA ASN A 414 5.88 11.51 -0.35
C ASN A 414 5.29 10.07 -0.29
N PRO A 415 6.00 9.10 0.26
CA PRO A 415 5.41 7.78 0.45
C PRO A 415 4.29 7.86 1.47
N TRP A 416 3.25 7.05 1.25
CA TRP A 416 2.17 6.85 2.20
C TRP A 416 1.69 5.41 2.17
N TRP A 417 1.41 4.85 3.33
CA TRP A 417 0.93 3.48 3.42
C TRP A 417 -0.56 3.38 3.09
N ALA A 418 -0.92 2.34 2.36
CA ALA A 418 -2.31 1.94 2.22
C ALA A 418 -2.85 1.34 3.52
N PRO A 419 -4.17 1.34 3.72
CA PRO A 419 -4.80 0.76 4.91
C PRO A 419 -4.60 -0.74 5.11
N ASP A 420 -4.18 -1.46 4.06
CA ASP A 420 -3.84 -2.89 4.12
C ASP A 420 -2.47 -3.18 4.76
N GLY A 421 -1.60 -2.16 4.87
CA GLY A 421 -0.25 -2.29 5.39
C GLY A 421 0.72 -3.03 4.46
N VAL A 422 0.34 -3.25 3.20
CA VAL A 422 1.11 -3.96 2.18
C VAL A 422 1.51 -3.04 1.04
N HIS A 423 0.65 -2.10 0.66
CA HIS A 423 0.89 -1.16 -0.43
C HIS A 423 1.42 0.18 0.08
N LEU A 424 2.20 0.83 -0.77
CA LEU A 424 2.63 2.22 -0.67
C LEU A 424 2.13 2.99 -1.89
N VAL A 425 1.67 4.22 -1.68
CA VAL A 425 1.49 5.21 -2.73
C VAL A 425 2.60 6.25 -2.59
N PHE A 426 3.12 6.77 -3.69
CA PHE A 426 4.21 7.74 -3.68
C PHE A 426 4.22 8.63 -4.92
N THR A 427 4.94 9.71 -4.84
CA THR A 427 5.22 10.63 -5.95
C THR A 427 6.49 10.20 -6.68
N SER A 428 6.46 10.14 -8.02
CA SER A 428 7.67 9.85 -8.82
C SER A 428 7.76 10.75 -10.05
N LYS A 429 8.95 11.30 -10.30
CA LYS A 429 9.27 12.05 -11.52
C LYS A 429 10.16 11.20 -12.43
N ARG A 430 9.54 10.42 -13.32
CA ARG A 430 10.22 9.51 -14.26
C ARG A 430 10.35 10.07 -15.68
N GLY A 431 9.93 11.31 -15.90
CA GLY A 431 9.92 11.98 -17.19
C GLY A 431 9.70 13.47 -17.04
N ALA A 432 8.97 14.08 -17.97
CA ALA A 432 8.70 15.50 -17.99
C ALA A 432 7.77 15.95 -16.84
N SER A 433 6.86 15.09 -16.39
CA SER A 433 5.88 15.36 -15.34
C SER A 433 6.05 14.45 -14.13
N THR A 434 5.56 14.94 -13.02
CA THR A 434 5.52 14.18 -11.74
C THR A 434 4.17 13.50 -11.61
N GLN A 435 4.19 12.19 -11.27
CA GLN A 435 2.97 11.37 -11.23
C GLN A 435 2.87 10.58 -9.92
N ILE A 436 1.67 10.10 -9.62
CA ILE A 436 1.40 9.21 -8.49
C ILE A 436 1.56 7.76 -8.94
N TYR A 437 2.27 7.00 -8.14
CA TYR A 437 2.53 5.57 -8.33
C TYR A 437 2.15 4.80 -7.07
N THR A 438 1.84 3.53 -7.23
CA THR A 438 1.78 2.55 -6.14
C THR A 438 2.85 1.49 -6.30
N MET A 439 3.20 0.82 -5.21
CA MET A 439 4.07 -0.36 -5.17
C MET A 439 3.77 -1.20 -3.92
N LEU A 440 4.21 -2.44 -3.89
CA LEU A 440 4.24 -3.21 -2.65
C LEU A 440 5.36 -2.72 -1.72
N SER A 441 5.25 -3.00 -0.44
CA SER A 441 6.21 -2.56 0.58
C SER A 441 7.61 -3.20 0.45
N ASP A 442 7.75 -4.17 -0.46
CA ASP A 442 9.03 -4.73 -0.89
C ASP A 442 9.63 -4.03 -2.14
N GLY A 443 8.97 -2.99 -2.65
CA GLY A 443 9.38 -2.25 -3.85
C GLY A 443 8.93 -2.87 -5.17
N SER A 444 8.25 -4.01 -5.15
CA SER A 444 7.73 -4.68 -6.34
C SER A 444 6.36 -4.14 -6.77
N ASN A 445 5.85 -4.61 -7.91
CA ASN A 445 4.54 -4.27 -8.48
C ASN A 445 4.29 -2.76 -8.61
N VAL A 446 5.23 -2.03 -9.18
CA VAL A 446 5.12 -0.58 -9.37
C VAL A 446 4.13 -0.24 -10.47
N GLN A 447 3.06 0.50 -10.13
CA GLN A 447 2.00 0.89 -11.06
C GLN A 447 1.82 2.41 -11.06
N GLN A 448 1.59 3.00 -12.23
CA GLN A 448 1.29 4.43 -12.38
C GLN A 448 -0.21 4.67 -12.31
N LEU A 449 -0.65 5.59 -11.44
CA LEU A 449 -2.08 5.90 -11.25
C LEU A 449 -2.53 7.19 -11.98
N THR A 450 -1.61 8.11 -12.26
CA THR A 450 -1.95 9.41 -12.88
C THR A 450 -1.08 9.69 -14.09
N THR A 451 -1.62 10.43 -15.07
CA THR A 451 -0.94 10.73 -16.35
C THR A 451 -1.06 12.20 -16.78
N GLN A 452 -1.99 12.98 -16.20
CA GLN A 452 -2.27 14.35 -16.62
C GLN A 452 -1.79 15.38 -15.58
N GLY A 453 -1.07 16.42 -16.01
CA GLY A 453 -0.52 17.46 -15.16
C GLY A 453 0.64 16.95 -14.30
N ASN A 454 0.98 17.71 -13.23
CA ASN A 454 1.87 17.26 -12.17
C ASN A 454 1.05 16.86 -10.94
N ASN A 455 1.30 15.68 -10.42
CA ASN A 455 0.58 15.10 -9.30
C ASN A 455 1.56 14.74 -8.20
N ILE A 456 1.34 15.24 -6.99
CA ILE A 456 2.28 15.12 -5.86
C ILE A 456 1.53 14.90 -4.54
N GLN A 457 2.27 14.52 -3.50
CA GLN A 457 1.81 14.44 -2.11
C GLN A 457 0.55 13.58 -1.93
N PRO A 458 0.57 12.31 -2.37
CA PRO A 458 -0.56 11.43 -2.16
C PRO A 458 -0.71 11.07 -0.68
N VAL A 459 -1.96 10.93 -0.24
CA VAL A 459 -2.36 10.42 1.07
C VAL A 459 -3.42 9.36 0.85
N TRP A 460 -3.18 8.15 1.31
CA TRP A 460 -4.14 7.05 1.22
C TRP A 460 -5.04 7.07 2.44
N ALA A 461 -6.33 7.20 2.23
CA ALA A 461 -7.34 7.26 3.28
C ALA A 461 -8.18 5.98 3.31
N ASN A 462 -8.70 5.63 4.49
CA ASN A 462 -9.74 4.62 4.59
C ASN A 462 -10.96 5.05 3.78
N GLY A 463 -11.73 4.09 3.29
CA GLY A 463 -13.05 4.38 2.73
C GLY A 463 -13.97 4.96 3.82
N VAL A 464 -14.92 5.78 3.41
CA VAL A 464 -16.01 6.20 4.29
C VAL A 464 -16.91 4.97 4.48
N ASN A 465 -16.96 4.43 5.68
CA ASN A 465 -17.89 3.35 6.06
C ASN A 465 -19.30 3.89 6.21
#